data_415190f08c038711412e5de8065cb522
#
_entry.id   415190f08c038711412e5de8065cb522
#
_cell.length_a   1.000
_cell.length_b   1.000
_cell.length_c   1.000
_cell.angle_alpha   90.00
_cell.angle_beta   90.00
_cell.angle_gamma   90.00
#
_symmetry.space_group_name_H-M   'P 1'
#
loop_
_entity.id
_entity.type
_entity.pdbx_description
1 polymer ?
#
loop_
_entity_poly.entity_id
_entity_poly.type
_entity_poly.pdbx_seq_one_letter_code
_entity_poly.pdbx_strand_id
1 'polypeptide(L)'
;SEPVQLPFIPHDDPRVIDSTGALDLTDIPERLLILGGGIIGLEMATVYRALGSTVTVVELADQLMPGADPDLVKPLADRLKKQGVSVHLKTKVTEARAGKQGIEVAFDGDSLPEATRYDRVLVAVGRAPNGAKIGAEKAGVAVTDRGFIGVDKQMRTNVPHIFAIGDIVGQPMLAHKAVHEAHVAAEAAHGEKAYFDVKQIPSVAYTDPEVAWAGLTEDQCKQQGIKYGKGVFPWAASGRAIANGRDEGFTKLIFDEETHRIIGGGIVGTHAGDLISEVCLAIEMGADAVDIGKTI
;
A
#
# COMPACT_ATOMS: atom_id res chain seq x y z
N SER A 1 0.55 6.17 -13.59
CA SER A 1 -0.40 6.85 -12.70
C SER A 1 0.16 8.16 -12.18
N GLU A 2 -0.68 8.99 -11.60
CA GLU A 2 -0.32 10.23 -10.94
C GLU A 2 -1.01 10.34 -9.57
N PRO A 3 -0.51 11.16 -8.64
CA PRO A 3 -1.18 11.43 -7.38
C PRO A 3 -2.56 12.04 -7.59
N VAL A 4 -3.54 11.61 -6.79
CA VAL A 4 -4.88 12.21 -6.78
C VAL A 4 -4.79 13.62 -6.21
N GLN A 5 -5.35 14.59 -6.93
CA GLN A 5 -5.50 15.97 -6.46
C GLN A 5 -6.89 16.20 -5.87
N LEU A 6 -6.93 16.79 -4.68
CA LEU A 6 -8.18 17.20 -4.04
C LEU A 6 -8.50 18.65 -4.38
N PRO A 7 -9.67 18.97 -4.94
CA PRO A 7 -9.96 20.29 -5.52
C PRO A 7 -9.99 21.44 -4.50
N PHE A 8 -10.11 21.14 -3.21
CA PHE A 8 -10.13 22.12 -2.11
C PHE A 8 -8.76 22.33 -1.46
N ILE A 9 -7.70 21.70 -1.99
CA ILE A 9 -6.32 21.85 -1.54
C ILE A 9 -5.59 22.82 -2.48
N PRO A 10 -4.81 23.82 -1.97
CA PRO A 10 -4.08 24.77 -2.81
C PRO A 10 -2.81 24.14 -3.40
N HIS A 11 -2.97 23.32 -4.46
CA HIS A 11 -1.87 22.58 -5.09
C HIS A 11 -0.80 23.47 -5.74
N ASP A 12 -1.10 24.76 -5.99
CA ASP A 12 -0.14 25.73 -6.53
C ASP A 12 0.84 26.26 -5.46
N ASP A 13 0.57 26.02 -4.19
CA ASP A 13 1.47 26.41 -3.11
C ASP A 13 2.57 25.34 -2.93
N PRO A 14 3.86 25.71 -2.96
CA PRO A 14 4.98 24.74 -2.88
C PRO A 14 5.06 24.00 -1.53
N ARG A 15 4.30 24.41 -0.54
CA ARG A 15 4.17 23.72 0.76
C ARG A 15 3.14 22.58 0.73
N VAL A 16 2.34 22.49 -0.32
CA VAL A 16 1.48 21.35 -0.60
C VAL A 16 2.22 20.43 -1.57
N ILE A 17 2.55 19.25 -1.13
CA ILE A 17 3.37 18.29 -1.87
C ILE A 17 2.63 16.97 -2.07
N ASP A 18 3.02 16.25 -3.09
CA ASP A 18 2.67 14.85 -3.31
C ASP A 18 3.83 13.92 -2.88
N SER A 19 3.73 12.64 -3.20
CA SER A 19 4.78 11.67 -2.89
C SER A 19 6.11 11.98 -3.57
N THR A 20 6.11 12.56 -4.78
CA THR A 20 7.33 12.98 -5.47
C THR A 20 8.02 14.11 -4.73
N GLY A 21 7.27 15.17 -4.40
CA GLY A 21 7.80 16.28 -3.62
C GLY A 21 8.25 15.88 -2.21
N ALA A 22 7.62 14.86 -1.61
CA ALA A 22 8.05 14.34 -0.32
C ALA A 22 9.41 13.60 -0.41
N LEU A 23 9.70 12.94 -1.53
CA LEU A 23 10.98 12.25 -1.75
C LEU A 23 12.15 13.19 -2.08
N ASP A 24 11.88 14.41 -2.55
CA ASP A 24 12.93 15.39 -2.83
C ASP A 24 13.68 15.86 -1.57
N LEU A 25 13.04 15.78 -0.40
CA LEU A 25 13.61 16.12 0.92
C LEU A 25 14.38 17.45 0.93
N THR A 26 13.86 18.46 0.26
CA THR A 26 14.50 19.78 0.14
C THR A 26 14.68 20.47 1.49
N ASP A 27 13.79 20.20 2.43
CA ASP A 27 13.79 20.67 3.81
C ASP A 27 12.98 19.73 4.71
N ILE A 28 13.17 19.83 6.01
CA ILE A 28 12.44 19.08 7.02
C ILE A 28 11.46 20.04 7.72
N PRO A 29 10.15 19.95 7.42
CA PRO A 29 9.17 20.82 8.06
C PRO A 29 9.06 20.51 9.55
N GLU A 30 8.86 21.54 10.39
CA GLU A 30 8.62 21.33 11.81
C GLU A 30 7.30 20.59 12.05
N ARG A 31 6.23 20.98 11.30
CA ARG A 31 4.89 20.39 11.39
C ARG A 31 4.44 19.91 10.02
N LEU A 32 4.34 18.61 9.87
CA LEU A 32 3.88 17.96 8.64
C LEU A 32 2.49 17.38 8.85
N LEU A 33 1.55 17.76 7.98
CA LEU A 33 0.26 17.07 7.84
C LEU A 33 0.33 16.09 6.69
N ILE A 34 -0.12 14.87 6.90
CA ILE A 34 -0.27 13.84 5.87
C ILE A 34 -1.75 13.50 5.72
N LEU A 35 -2.27 13.69 4.51
CA LEU A 35 -3.62 13.28 4.14
C LEU A 35 -3.55 11.92 3.48
N GLY A 36 -4.12 10.92 4.15
CA GLY A 36 -4.13 9.51 3.75
C GLY A 36 -3.23 8.64 4.63
N GLY A 37 -3.87 7.68 5.31
CA GLY A 37 -3.23 6.66 6.14
C GLY A 37 -2.91 5.36 5.38
N GLY A 38 -2.78 5.43 4.05
CA GLY A 38 -2.31 4.34 3.20
C GLY A 38 -0.79 4.15 3.27
N ILE A 39 -0.28 3.20 2.46
CA ILE A 39 1.16 2.82 2.45
C ILE A 39 2.04 4.05 2.29
N ILE A 40 1.85 4.85 1.24
CA ILE A 40 2.69 6.03 0.92
C ILE A 40 2.69 7.03 2.08
N GLY A 41 1.50 7.35 2.62
CA GLY A 41 1.39 8.30 3.73
C GLY A 41 2.13 7.84 4.98
N LEU A 42 2.07 6.54 5.31
CA LEU A 42 2.70 5.98 6.50
C LEU A 42 4.22 5.80 6.34
N GLU A 43 4.70 5.48 5.13
CA GLU A 43 6.12 5.48 4.82
C GLU A 43 6.72 6.87 5.01
N MET A 44 6.09 7.90 4.46
CA MET A 44 6.53 9.28 4.64
C MET A 44 6.38 9.74 6.10
N ALA A 45 5.33 9.32 6.82
CA ALA A 45 5.20 9.59 8.26
C ALA A 45 6.39 9.02 9.05
N THR A 46 6.82 7.80 8.72
CA THR A 46 7.97 7.14 9.34
C THR A 46 9.26 7.91 9.05
N VAL A 47 9.50 8.29 7.79
CA VAL A 47 10.71 9.03 7.37
C VAL A 47 10.78 10.40 8.04
N TYR A 48 9.74 11.23 7.84
CA TYR A 48 9.76 12.60 8.37
C TYR A 48 9.75 12.65 9.88
N ARG A 49 9.09 11.69 10.55
CA ARG A 49 9.18 11.57 12.01
C ARG A 49 10.60 11.25 12.47
N ALA A 50 11.28 10.35 11.79
CA ALA A 50 12.68 10.01 12.09
C ALA A 50 13.63 11.21 11.86
N LEU A 51 13.33 12.06 10.88
CA LEU A 51 14.07 13.29 10.60
C LEU A 51 13.76 14.43 11.55
N GLY A 52 12.76 14.30 12.45
CA GLY A 52 12.47 15.26 13.50
C GLY A 52 11.16 16.05 13.38
N SER A 53 10.41 15.86 12.30
CA SER A 53 9.11 16.51 12.12
C SER A 53 8.09 16.06 13.18
N THR A 54 7.23 16.97 13.62
CA THR A 54 5.96 16.64 14.26
C THR A 54 4.97 16.25 13.17
N VAL A 55 4.54 14.99 13.17
CA VAL A 55 3.71 14.43 12.08
C VAL A 55 2.29 14.19 12.58
N THR A 56 1.32 14.67 11.79
CA THR A 56 -0.11 14.39 11.94
C THR A 56 -0.58 13.65 10.70
N VAL A 57 -1.23 12.49 10.88
CA VAL A 57 -1.85 11.70 9.79
C VAL A 57 -3.36 11.79 9.95
N VAL A 58 -4.06 12.14 8.87
CA VAL A 58 -5.53 12.17 8.80
C VAL A 58 -5.99 11.16 7.78
N GLU A 59 -6.86 10.24 8.20
CA GLU A 59 -7.42 9.16 7.37
C GLU A 59 -8.95 9.17 7.45
N LEU A 60 -9.59 9.09 6.29
CA LEU A 60 -11.04 9.08 6.17
C LEU A 60 -11.65 7.73 6.61
N ALA A 61 -10.92 6.64 6.38
CA ALA A 61 -11.32 5.30 6.79
C ALA A 61 -11.23 5.12 8.32
N ASP A 62 -11.77 4.03 8.81
CA ASP A 62 -11.73 3.64 10.21
C ASP A 62 -10.47 2.86 10.61
N GLN A 63 -9.57 2.62 9.65
CA GLN A 63 -8.26 2.01 9.90
C GLN A 63 -7.17 2.57 8.98
N LEU A 64 -5.91 2.43 9.40
CA LEU A 64 -4.74 2.64 8.55
C LEU A 64 -4.58 1.48 7.57
N MET A 65 -3.94 1.73 6.41
CA MET A 65 -3.69 0.74 5.36
C MET A 65 -4.93 -0.11 5.01
N PRO A 66 -6.00 0.51 4.51
CA PRO A 66 -7.18 -0.24 4.08
C PRO A 66 -6.76 -1.28 3.03
N GLY A 67 -7.12 -2.55 3.26
CA GLY A 67 -6.70 -3.69 2.44
C GLY A 67 -5.74 -4.66 3.13
N ALA A 68 -5.10 -4.27 4.24
CA ALA A 68 -4.41 -5.18 5.15
C ALA A 68 -5.32 -5.59 6.32
N ASP A 69 -5.13 -6.80 6.84
CA ASP A 69 -5.84 -7.21 8.04
C ASP A 69 -5.52 -6.27 9.23
N PRO A 70 -6.51 -5.88 10.05
CA PRO A 70 -6.31 -4.91 11.14
C PRO A 70 -5.25 -5.34 12.18
N ASP A 71 -5.10 -6.65 12.40
CA ASP A 71 -4.10 -7.17 13.33
C ASP A 71 -2.66 -6.93 12.84
N LEU A 72 -2.41 -7.01 11.52
CA LEU A 72 -1.12 -6.68 10.91
C LEU A 72 -0.77 -5.20 11.06
N VAL A 73 -1.75 -4.32 11.00
CA VAL A 73 -1.56 -2.87 11.07
C VAL A 73 -1.30 -2.40 12.51
N LYS A 74 -1.83 -3.13 13.50
CA LYS A 74 -1.79 -2.73 14.90
C LYS A 74 -0.37 -2.49 15.44
N PRO A 75 0.65 -3.36 15.26
CA PRO A 75 2.00 -3.11 15.75
C PRO A 75 2.61 -1.82 15.19
N LEU A 76 2.37 -1.51 13.91
CA LEU A 76 2.80 -0.25 13.32
C LEU A 76 2.08 0.94 13.94
N ALA A 77 0.76 0.89 14.10
CA ALA A 77 -0.02 1.97 14.72
C ALA A 77 0.46 2.25 16.16
N ASP A 78 0.72 1.20 16.96
CA ASP A 78 1.26 1.31 18.30
C ASP A 78 2.67 1.94 18.30
N ARG A 79 3.51 1.60 17.31
CA ARG A 79 4.86 2.17 17.17
C ARG A 79 4.81 3.65 16.80
N LEU A 80 4.00 4.03 15.80
CA LEU A 80 3.79 5.42 15.41
C LEU A 80 3.32 6.28 16.58
N LYS A 81 2.36 5.77 17.35
CA LYS A 81 1.90 6.44 18.57
C LYS A 81 3.01 6.62 19.59
N LYS A 82 3.84 5.60 19.86
CA LYS A 82 4.99 5.69 20.76
C LYS A 82 6.03 6.71 20.28
N GLN A 83 6.17 6.89 18.98
CA GLN A 83 7.05 7.88 18.37
C GLN A 83 6.45 9.30 18.35
N GLY A 84 5.20 9.48 18.81
CA GLY A 84 4.53 10.78 18.86
C GLY A 84 3.92 11.22 17.52
N VAL A 85 3.66 10.29 16.61
CA VAL A 85 2.82 10.58 15.42
C VAL A 85 1.36 10.61 15.85
N SER A 86 0.67 11.71 15.54
CA SER A 86 -0.77 11.85 15.79
C SER A 86 -1.55 11.24 14.61
N VAL A 87 -2.41 10.26 14.88
CA VAL A 87 -3.24 9.60 13.87
C VAL A 87 -4.70 9.86 14.16
N HIS A 88 -5.42 10.36 13.17
CA HIS A 88 -6.83 10.71 13.24
C HIS A 88 -7.61 9.96 12.16
N LEU A 89 -8.29 8.89 12.57
CA LEU A 89 -9.16 8.07 11.71
C LEU A 89 -10.56 8.69 11.64
N LYS A 90 -11.35 8.28 10.64
CA LYS A 90 -12.71 8.82 10.38
C LYS A 90 -12.73 10.34 10.36
N THR A 91 -11.66 10.92 9.83
CA THR A 91 -11.45 12.37 9.83
C THR A 91 -11.11 12.82 8.42
N LYS A 92 -11.80 13.84 7.95
CA LYS A 92 -11.57 14.44 6.63
C LYS A 92 -11.11 15.87 6.76
N VAL A 93 -10.31 16.31 5.80
CA VAL A 93 -10.05 17.72 5.58
C VAL A 93 -11.24 18.32 4.80
N THR A 94 -11.80 19.39 5.30
CA THR A 94 -12.90 20.10 4.64
C THR A 94 -12.43 21.32 3.88
N GLU A 95 -11.32 21.92 4.30
CA GLU A 95 -10.74 23.08 3.67
C GLU A 95 -9.24 23.16 3.97
N ALA A 96 -8.46 23.68 3.00
CA ALA A 96 -7.08 24.07 3.22
C ALA A 96 -6.79 25.41 2.54
N ARG A 97 -6.14 26.33 3.26
CA ARG A 97 -5.80 27.67 2.78
C ARG A 97 -4.33 27.97 2.97
N ALA A 98 -3.70 28.49 1.93
CA ALA A 98 -2.33 28.97 2.01
C ALA A 98 -2.28 30.34 2.74
N GLY A 99 -1.74 30.32 3.95
CA GLY A 99 -1.51 31.53 4.77
C GLY A 99 -0.04 31.96 4.76
N LYS A 100 0.26 33.14 5.29
CA LYS A 100 1.66 33.63 5.38
C LYS A 100 2.57 32.74 6.23
N GLN A 101 2.02 32.10 7.26
CA GLN A 101 2.78 31.32 8.26
C GLN A 101 2.57 29.81 8.14
N GLY A 102 2.03 29.31 7.04
CA GLY A 102 1.77 27.89 6.84
C GLY A 102 0.48 27.65 6.09
N ILE A 103 0.11 26.39 5.97
CA ILE A 103 -1.18 25.96 5.42
C ILE A 103 -2.15 25.80 6.59
N GLU A 104 -3.25 26.54 6.56
CA GLU A 104 -4.34 26.45 7.51
C GLU A 104 -5.34 25.40 7.03
N VAL A 105 -5.74 24.48 7.92
CA VAL A 105 -6.56 23.32 7.56
C VAL A 105 -7.73 23.20 8.51
N ALA A 106 -8.92 22.97 7.96
CA ALA A 106 -10.12 22.65 8.70
C ALA A 106 -10.45 21.15 8.56
N PHE A 107 -10.91 20.57 9.64
CA PHE A 107 -11.22 19.15 9.74
C PHE A 107 -12.67 18.92 10.18
N ASP A 108 -13.21 17.75 9.81
CA ASP A 108 -14.50 17.23 10.30
C ASP A 108 -14.35 15.71 10.52
N GLY A 109 -14.85 15.21 11.63
CA GLY A 109 -14.76 13.78 11.96
C GLY A 109 -14.78 13.49 13.45
N ASP A 110 -14.53 12.23 13.80
CA ASP A 110 -14.65 11.71 15.17
C ASP A 110 -13.44 12.11 16.05
N SER A 111 -12.28 12.36 15.45
CA SER A 111 -11.02 12.66 16.15
C SER A 111 -10.29 13.80 15.45
N LEU A 112 -10.43 15.01 15.95
CA LEU A 112 -9.86 16.18 15.30
C LEU A 112 -8.43 16.45 15.77
N PRO A 113 -7.50 16.82 14.86
CA PRO A 113 -6.19 17.33 15.24
C PRO A 113 -6.29 18.61 16.07
N GLU A 114 -5.43 18.76 17.08
CA GLU A 114 -5.32 20.01 17.84
C GLU A 114 -4.72 21.13 16.99
N ALA A 115 -3.75 20.82 16.15
CA ALA A 115 -3.12 21.77 15.24
C ALA A 115 -3.99 21.97 14.00
N THR A 116 -4.20 23.22 13.66
CA THR A 116 -4.93 23.65 12.43
C THR A 116 -4.01 24.31 11.41
N ARG A 117 -2.71 24.45 11.70
CA ARG A 117 -1.71 25.06 10.83
C ARG A 117 -0.46 24.21 10.74
N TYR A 118 -0.02 23.96 9.51
CA TYR A 118 1.11 23.13 9.17
C TYR A 118 2.09 23.83 8.26
N ASP A 119 3.37 23.51 8.37
CA ASP A 119 4.42 24.09 7.55
C ASP A 119 4.44 23.43 6.17
N ARG A 120 4.02 22.17 6.09
CA ARG A 120 3.85 21.41 4.84
C ARG A 120 2.69 20.42 4.95
N VAL A 121 2.03 20.18 3.81
CA VAL A 121 0.94 19.22 3.68
C VAL A 121 1.29 18.23 2.57
N LEU A 122 1.36 16.95 2.90
CA LEU A 122 1.49 15.86 1.95
C LEU A 122 0.12 15.29 1.61
N VAL A 123 -0.22 15.27 0.32
CA VAL A 123 -1.45 14.65 -0.18
C VAL A 123 -1.11 13.24 -0.70
N ALA A 124 -1.54 12.21 0.04
CA ALA A 124 -1.26 10.80 -0.24
C ALA A 124 -2.55 9.94 -0.22
N VAL A 125 -3.63 10.46 -0.83
CA VAL A 125 -4.97 9.87 -0.83
C VAL A 125 -5.23 8.89 -1.98
N GLY A 126 -4.20 8.47 -2.67
CA GLY A 126 -4.25 7.50 -3.75
C GLY A 126 -3.66 8.00 -5.06
N ARG A 127 -3.79 7.16 -6.10
CA ARG A 127 -3.26 7.43 -7.44
C ARG A 127 -4.35 7.24 -8.49
N ALA A 128 -4.28 8.00 -9.55
CA ALA A 128 -5.16 7.92 -10.72
C ALA A 128 -4.38 7.43 -11.95
N PRO A 129 -4.94 6.51 -12.75
CA PRO A 129 -4.29 6.05 -13.98
C PRO A 129 -4.33 7.13 -15.08
N ASN A 130 -3.31 7.16 -15.94
CA ASN A 130 -3.14 8.21 -16.95
C ASN A 130 -3.66 7.83 -18.36
N GLY A 131 -4.49 6.79 -18.49
CA GLY A 131 -4.97 6.34 -19.79
C GLY A 131 -5.65 7.40 -20.63
N ALA A 132 -6.42 8.29 -20.01
CA ALA A 132 -7.09 9.39 -20.68
C ALA A 132 -6.13 10.53 -21.14
N LYS A 133 -4.86 10.50 -20.70
CA LYS A 133 -3.89 11.58 -20.94
C LYS A 133 -2.83 11.25 -22.01
N ILE A 134 -2.73 9.99 -22.41
CA ILE A 134 -1.66 9.52 -23.31
C ILE A 134 -2.09 9.48 -24.78
N GLY A 135 -3.32 9.91 -25.11
CA GLY A 135 -3.84 9.90 -26.47
C GLY A 135 -4.12 8.48 -27.01
N ALA A 136 -4.43 7.54 -26.13
CA ALA A 136 -4.68 6.13 -26.48
C ALA A 136 -5.81 5.96 -27.49
N GLU A 137 -6.81 6.83 -27.45
CA GLU A 137 -7.93 6.86 -28.38
C GLU A 137 -7.52 7.09 -29.85
N LYS A 138 -6.40 7.78 -30.09
CA LYS A 138 -5.85 8.01 -31.44
C LYS A 138 -5.37 6.73 -32.10
N ALA A 139 -5.02 5.72 -31.29
CA ALA A 139 -4.66 4.38 -31.73
C ALA A 139 -5.85 3.39 -31.64
N GLY A 140 -7.05 3.86 -31.34
CA GLY A 140 -8.24 3.03 -31.18
C GLY A 140 -8.27 2.22 -29.87
N VAL A 141 -7.37 2.52 -28.92
CA VAL A 141 -7.33 1.84 -27.62
C VAL A 141 -8.45 2.37 -26.72
N ALA A 142 -9.25 1.46 -26.20
CA ALA A 142 -10.35 1.80 -25.29
C ALA A 142 -9.82 2.17 -23.90
N VAL A 143 -10.30 3.29 -23.37
CA VAL A 143 -9.99 3.78 -22.03
C VAL A 143 -11.29 3.88 -21.25
N THR A 144 -11.31 3.39 -20.02
CA THR A 144 -12.49 3.51 -19.15
C THR A 144 -12.65 4.94 -18.65
N ASP A 145 -13.85 5.28 -18.12
CA ASP A 145 -14.11 6.60 -17.50
C ASP A 145 -13.16 6.91 -16.34
N ARG A 146 -12.60 5.88 -15.70
CA ARG A 146 -11.61 6.02 -14.64
C ARG A 146 -10.16 6.11 -15.13
N GLY A 147 -9.92 6.09 -16.44
CA GLY A 147 -8.59 6.19 -17.05
C GLY A 147 -7.81 4.88 -17.13
N PHE A 148 -8.43 3.73 -16.88
CA PHE A 148 -7.79 2.42 -17.08
C PHE A 148 -7.91 1.92 -18.50
N ILE A 149 -6.94 1.11 -18.92
CA ILE A 149 -6.94 0.38 -20.19
C ILE A 149 -7.16 -1.11 -19.90
N GLY A 150 -8.23 -1.69 -20.43
CA GLY A 150 -8.49 -3.13 -20.28
C GLY A 150 -7.51 -3.96 -21.10
N VAL A 151 -7.02 -5.06 -20.51
CA VAL A 151 -6.14 -6.03 -21.17
C VAL A 151 -6.61 -7.46 -20.91
N ASP A 152 -6.23 -8.37 -21.80
CA ASP A 152 -6.37 -9.81 -21.59
C ASP A 152 -5.20 -10.37 -20.74
N LYS A 153 -5.18 -11.69 -20.53
CA LYS A 153 -4.09 -12.35 -19.78
C LYS A 153 -2.73 -12.30 -20.47
N GLN A 154 -2.66 -11.89 -21.73
CA GLN A 154 -1.41 -11.65 -22.47
C GLN A 154 -1.02 -10.16 -22.48
N MET A 155 -1.67 -9.32 -21.69
CA MET A 155 -1.50 -7.87 -21.65
C MET A 155 -1.89 -7.17 -22.96
N ARG A 156 -2.67 -7.80 -23.85
CA ARG A 156 -3.15 -7.18 -25.09
C ARG A 156 -4.36 -6.30 -24.78
N THR A 157 -4.37 -5.12 -25.35
CA THR A 157 -5.54 -4.23 -25.33
C THR A 157 -6.60 -4.72 -26.34
N ASN A 158 -7.70 -3.98 -26.48
CA ASN A 158 -8.67 -4.21 -27.56
C ASN A 158 -8.08 -4.06 -28.98
N VAL A 159 -6.87 -3.45 -29.10
CA VAL A 159 -6.10 -3.40 -30.36
C VAL A 159 -4.98 -4.44 -30.26
N PRO A 160 -5.05 -5.57 -31.00
CA PRO A 160 -4.27 -6.78 -30.70
C PRO A 160 -2.74 -6.64 -30.72
N HIS A 161 -2.20 -5.63 -31.39
CA HIS A 161 -0.76 -5.35 -31.44
C HIS A 161 -0.30 -4.26 -30.47
N ILE A 162 -1.23 -3.74 -29.64
CA ILE A 162 -0.94 -2.77 -28.58
C ILE A 162 -1.14 -3.43 -27.22
N PHE A 163 -0.13 -3.33 -26.38
CA PHE A 163 -0.09 -3.88 -25.04
C PHE A 163 -0.14 -2.77 -24.01
N ALA A 164 -0.65 -3.04 -22.82
CA ALA A 164 -0.60 -2.14 -21.70
C ALA A 164 -0.24 -2.91 -20.43
N ILE A 165 0.55 -2.28 -19.54
CA ILE A 165 1.05 -2.88 -18.30
C ILE A 165 1.08 -1.84 -17.17
N GLY A 166 1.19 -2.30 -15.94
CA GLY A 166 1.41 -1.47 -14.75
C GLY A 166 0.14 -0.80 -14.24
N ASP A 167 0.30 0.38 -13.67
CA ASP A 167 -0.77 1.11 -12.99
C ASP A 167 -1.98 1.42 -13.89
N ILE A 168 -1.73 1.53 -15.19
CA ILE A 168 -2.75 1.88 -16.18
C ILE A 168 -3.75 0.74 -16.45
N VAL A 169 -3.39 -0.52 -16.14
CA VAL A 169 -4.26 -1.68 -16.44
C VAL A 169 -5.11 -2.10 -15.24
N GLY A 170 -4.82 -1.62 -14.02
CA GLY A 170 -5.65 -1.92 -12.85
C GLY A 170 -4.90 -2.01 -11.53
N GLN A 171 -5.65 -2.30 -10.48
CA GLN A 171 -5.13 -2.53 -9.15
C GLN A 171 -4.52 -3.95 -9.02
N PRO A 172 -3.56 -4.15 -8.09
CA PRO A 172 -2.87 -3.13 -7.31
C PRO A 172 -1.87 -2.33 -8.19
N MET A 173 -1.69 -1.03 -7.87
CA MET A 173 -0.73 -0.16 -8.56
C MET A 173 0.66 -0.34 -7.93
N LEU A 174 1.36 -1.40 -8.33
CA LEU A 174 2.63 -1.82 -7.75
C LEU A 174 3.68 -2.05 -8.85
N ALA A 175 4.89 -1.55 -8.63
CA ALA A 175 5.98 -1.62 -9.60
C ALA A 175 6.37 -3.08 -9.95
N HIS A 176 6.42 -3.96 -8.96
CA HIS A 176 6.77 -5.37 -9.18
C HIS A 176 5.69 -6.13 -9.98
N LYS A 177 4.39 -5.78 -9.83
CA LYS A 177 3.34 -6.28 -10.73
C LYS A 177 3.64 -5.88 -12.18
N ALA A 178 3.97 -4.62 -12.43
CA ALA A 178 4.26 -4.12 -13.77
C ALA A 178 5.46 -4.82 -14.42
N VAL A 179 6.47 -5.19 -13.65
CA VAL A 179 7.63 -5.95 -14.15
C VAL A 179 7.20 -7.33 -14.69
N HIS A 180 6.41 -8.07 -13.92
CA HIS A 180 5.89 -9.38 -14.36
C HIS A 180 4.94 -9.26 -15.56
N GLU A 181 4.07 -8.27 -15.56
CA GLU A 181 3.21 -7.96 -16.72
C GLU A 181 4.05 -7.61 -17.97
N ALA A 182 5.18 -6.91 -17.81
CA ALA A 182 6.08 -6.55 -18.89
C ALA A 182 6.74 -7.79 -19.52
N HIS A 183 7.17 -8.77 -18.71
CA HIS A 183 7.69 -10.03 -19.23
C HIS A 183 6.64 -10.75 -20.09
N VAL A 184 5.42 -10.92 -19.57
CA VAL A 184 4.32 -11.53 -20.30
C VAL A 184 4.01 -10.77 -21.59
N ALA A 185 3.95 -9.44 -21.55
CA ALA A 185 3.68 -8.63 -22.74
C ALA A 185 4.77 -8.78 -23.81
N ALA A 186 6.05 -8.82 -23.40
CA ALA A 186 7.18 -8.98 -24.31
C ALA A 186 7.18 -10.37 -24.96
N GLU A 187 6.99 -11.43 -24.19
CA GLU A 187 6.92 -12.81 -24.66
C GLU A 187 5.71 -13.01 -25.61
N ALA A 188 4.53 -12.49 -25.22
CA ALA A 188 3.35 -12.56 -26.07
C ALA A 188 3.49 -11.75 -27.35
N ALA A 189 4.19 -10.61 -27.33
CA ALA A 189 4.50 -9.81 -28.51
C ALA A 189 5.46 -10.55 -29.45
N HIS A 190 6.39 -11.36 -28.89
CA HIS A 190 7.28 -12.25 -29.66
C HIS A 190 6.55 -13.47 -30.25
N GLY A 191 5.32 -13.73 -29.84
CA GLY A 191 4.50 -14.84 -30.33
C GLY A 191 4.47 -16.07 -29.42
N GLU A 192 5.00 -15.96 -28.23
CA GLU A 192 4.98 -17.03 -27.24
C GLU A 192 3.63 -17.14 -26.51
N LYS A 193 3.36 -18.30 -25.92
CA LYS A 193 2.15 -18.56 -25.13
C LYS A 193 2.39 -18.21 -23.67
N ALA A 194 2.67 -16.93 -23.40
CA ALA A 194 2.83 -16.40 -22.04
C ALA A 194 1.51 -15.79 -21.53
N TYR A 195 1.23 -15.96 -20.26
CA TYR A 195 0.02 -15.47 -19.61
C TYR A 195 0.30 -14.95 -18.22
N PHE A 196 -0.32 -13.84 -17.86
CA PHE A 196 -0.31 -13.31 -16.48
C PHE A 196 -1.37 -14.04 -15.65
N ASP A 197 -0.96 -15.09 -14.96
CA ASP A 197 -1.81 -16.00 -14.22
C ASP A 197 -1.32 -16.25 -12.77
N VAL A 198 -0.59 -15.27 -12.22
CA VAL A 198 -0.08 -15.29 -10.84
C VAL A 198 -1.22 -15.48 -9.83
N LYS A 199 -0.99 -16.28 -8.80
CA LYS A 199 -1.99 -16.57 -7.76
C LYS A 199 -2.12 -15.45 -6.74
N GLN A 200 -1.07 -14.65 -6.58
CA GLN A 200 -1.01 -13.55 -5.63
C GLN A 200 -0.01 -12.47 -6.08
N ILE A 201 -0.18 -11.27 -5.54
CA ILE A 201 0.76 -10.15 -5.69
C ILE A 201 1.00 -9.61 -4.29
N PRO A 202 2.24 -9.65 -3.75
CA PRO A 202 2.51 -9.17 -2.41
C PRO A 202 2.38 -7.65 -2.33
N SER A 203 1.98 -7.18 -1.16
CA SER A 203 2.02 -5.77 -0.79
C SER A 203 2.97 -5.58 0.38
N VAL A 204 3.76 -4.52 0.34
CA VAL A 204 4.71 -4.16 1.41
C VAL A 204 4.59 -2.68 1.70
N ALA A 205 4.46 -2.32 2.97
CA ALA A 205 4.68 -0.99 3.47
C ALA A 205 6.05 -0.94 4.15
N TYR A 206 6.95 -0.13 3.62
CA TYR A 206 8.32 0.04 4.12
C TYR A 206 8.36 1.03 5.29
N THR A 207 7.49 0.80 6.24
CA THR A 207 7.39 1.51 7.51
C THR A 207 8.35 0.92 8.55
N ASP A 208 8.30 1.40 9.80
CA ASP A 208 9.05 0.84 10.93
C ASP A 208 8.11 0.57 12.12
N PRO A 209 7.70 -0.72 12.36
CA PRO A 209 8.02 -1.95 11.60
C PRO A 209 7.42 -1.98 10.19
N GLU A 210 8.02 -2.79 9.30
CA GLU A 210 7.44 -3.08 8.00
C GLU A 210 6.17 -3.91 8.15
N VAL A 211 5.24 -3.74 7.20
CA VAL A 211 4.01 -4.55 7.11
C VAL A 211 3.91 -5.14 5.72
N ALA A 212 3.91 -6.46 5.62
CA ALA A 212 3.84 -7.17 4.36
C ALA A 212 2.72 -8.22 4.37
N TRP A 213 2.03 -8.38 3.25
CA TRP A 213 0.99 -9.41 3.12
C TRP A 213 0.88 -9.89 1.67
N ALA A 214 0.38 -11.11 1.50
CA ALA A 214 0.18 -11.74 0.22
C ALA A 214 -1.04 -12.69 0.26
N GLY A 215 -1.67 -12.90 -0.89
CA GLY A 215 -2.85 -13.74 -1.01
C GLY A 215 -4.09 -13.14 -0.36
N LEU A 216 -4.97 -13.98 0.14
CA LEU A 216 -6.24 -13.57 0.75
C LEU A 216 -6.03 -13.08 2.19
N THR A 217 -6.69 -11.97 2.52
CA THR A 217 -6.83 -11.51 3.91
C THR A 217 -7.96 -12.29 4.61
N GLU A 218 -8.00 -12.24 5.95
CA GLU A 218 -9.10 -12.83 6.71
C GLU A 218 -10.45 -12.22 6.32
N ASP A 219 -10.48 -10.92 6.07
CA ASP A 219 -11.71 -10.24 5.67
C ASP A 219 -12.17 -10.64 4.27
N GLN A 220 -11.24 -10.83 3.33
CA GLN A 220 -11.56 -11.37 2.01
C GLN A 220 -12.08 -12.81 2.09
N CYS A 221 -11.48 -13.67 2.94
CA CYS A 221 -11.99 -15.00 3.17
C CYS A 221 -13.43 -14.97 3.69
N LYS A 222 -13.72 -14.13 4.69
CA LYS A 222 -15.10 -13.97 5.25
C LYS A 222 -16.09 -13.49 4.18
N GLN A 223 -15.71 -12.47 3.39
CA GLN A 223 -16.56 -11.90 2.34
C GLN A 223 -16.86 -12.92 1.23
N GLN A 224 -15.90 -13.79 0.90
CA GLN A 224 -16.03 -14.82 -0.13
C GLN A 224 -16.62 -16.14 0.42
N GLY A 225 -16.88 -16.24 1.73
CA GLY A 225 -17.40 -17.46 2.36
C GLY A 225 -16.40 -18.61 2.38
N ILE A 226 -15.10 -18.32 2.27
CA ILE A 226 -14.02 -19.32 2.33
C ILE A 226 -13.80 -19.70 3.79
N LYS A 227 -13.87 -20.99 4.09
CA LYS A 227 -13.51 -21.54 5.40
C LYS A 227 -11.99 -21.59 5.50
N TYR A 228 -11.45 -20.94 6.51
CA TYR A 228 -10.00 -20.85 6.70
C TYR A 228 -9.59 -21.10 8.13
N GLY A 229 -8.40 -21.68 8.29
CA GLY A 229 -7.67 -21.68 9.54
C GLY A 229 -6.51 -20.68 9.48
N LYS A 230 -5.97 -20.33 10.65
CA LYS A 230 -4.79 -19.46 10.72
C LYS A 230 -3.79 -19.93 11.77
N GLY A 231 -2.52 -19.74 11.47
CA GLY A 231 -1.41 -19.87 12.41
C GLY A 231 -0.75 -18.52 12.62
N VAL A 232 -0.46 -18.18 13.88
CA VAL A 232 0.21 -16.93 14.24
C VAL A 232 1.39 -17.22 15.14
N PHE A 233 2.57 -16.72 14.78
CA PHE A 233 3.76 -16.79 15.61
C PHE A 233 4.17 -15.39 16.03
N PRO A 234 4.05 -15.04 17.33
CA PRO A 234 4.46 -13.73 17.84
C PRO A 234 6.00 -13.67 17.92
N TRP A 235 6.59 -12.58 17.43
CA TRP A 235 8.04 -12.42 17.43
C TRP A 235 8.64 -12.25 18.83
N ALA A 236 7.83 -11.85 19.80
CA ALA A 236 8.22 -11.85 21.21
C ALA A 236 8.62 -13.25 21.75
N ALA A 237 8.25 -14.33 21.02
CA ALA A 237 8.69 -15.70 21.27
C ALA A 237 9.94 -16.10 20.48
N SER A 238 10.47 -15.23 19.62
CA SER A 238 11.67 -15.48 18.81
C SER A 238 12.93 -14.98 19.52
N GLY A 239 13.85 -15.90 19.84
CA GLY A 239 15.16 -15.54 20.41
C GLY A 239 15.94 -14.56 19.53
N ARG A 240 15.82 -14.66 18.20
CA ARG A 240 16.46 -13.74 17.26
C ARG A 240 15.87 -12.33 17.34
N ALA A 241 14.54 -12.21 17.38
CA ALA A 241 13.87 -10.92 17.48
C ALA A 241 14.19 -10.23 18.82
N ILE A 242 14.18 -10.99 19.91
CA ILE A 242 14.56 -10.50 21.25
C ILE A 242 16.01 -10.01 21.25
N ALA A 243 16.94 -10.79 20.72
CA ALA A 243 18.37 -10.42 20.67
C ALA A 243 18.62 -9.15 19.83
N ASN A 244 17.81 -8.91 18.81
CA ASN A 244 17.87 -7.68 18.00
C ASN A 244 17.16 -6.48 18.65
N GLY A 245 16.46 -6.67 19.75
CA GLY A 245 15.62 -5.63 20.36
C GLY A 245 14.43 -5.19 19.49
N ARG A 246 13.95 -6.08 18.61
CA ARG A 246 12.88 -5.84 17.64
C ARG A 246 11.91 -7.02 17.64
N ASP A 247 11.27 -7.22 18.77
CA ASP A 247 10.35 -8.32 19.04
C ASP A 247 8.87 -7.96 18.85
N GLU A 248 8.61 -6.72 18.43
CA GLU A 248 7.29 -6.29 18.02
C GLU A 248 6.85 -6.97 16.72
N GLY A 249 5.61 -7.41 16.68
CA GLY A 249 5.01 -7.99 15.50
C GLY A 249 4.87 -9.51 15.54
N PHE A 250 4.58 -10.08 14.38
CA PHE A 250 4.29 -11.50 14.23
C PHE A 250 4.33 -11.94 12.76
N THR A 251 4.36 -13.25 12.56
CA THR A 251 4.11 -13.92 11.27
C THR A 251 2.76 -14.62 11.33
N LYS A 252 1.90 -14.39 10.34
CA LYS A 252 0.57 -15.00 10.20
C LYS A 252 0.49 -15.74 8.87
N LEU A 253 -0.03 -16.98 8.92
CA LEU A 253 -0.42 -17.76 7.75
C LEU A 253 -1.93 -17.98 7.78
N ILE A 254 -2.55 -17.94 6.61
CA ILE A 254 -3.96 -18.26 6.38
C ILE A 254 -3.98 -19.46 5.43
N PHE A 255 -4.70 -20.50 5.80
CA PHE A 255 -4.83 -21.72 5.00
C PHE A 255 -6.29 -22.13 4.84
N ASP A 256 -6.60 -22.71 3.70
CA ASP A 256 -7.90 -23.29 3.41
C ASP A 256 -8.16 -24.46 4.37
N GLU A 257 -9.33 -24.52 5.00
CA GLU A 257 -9.64 -25.47 6.06
C GLU A 257 -9.81 -26.92 5.55
N GLU A 258 -10.16 -27.09 4.27
CA GLU A 258 -10.37 -28.38 3.64
C GLU A 258 -9.07 -28.96 3.04
N THR A 259 -8.34 -28.13 2.30
CA THR A 259 -7.12 -28.57 1.59
C THR A 259 -5.84 -28.32 2.38
N HIS A 260 -5.89 -27.52 3.45
CA HIS A 260 -4.77 -27.03 4.24
C HIS A 260 -3.74 -26.20 3.45
N ARG A 261 -3.99 -25.90 2.18
CA ARG A 261 -3.10 -25.09 1.34
C ARG A 261 -3.04 -23.66 1.83
N ILE A 262 -1.85 -23.09 1.78
CA ILE A 262 -1.66 -21.66 2.08
C ILE A 262 -2.38 -20.83 1.03
N ILE A 263 -3.29 -19.97 1.48
CA ILE A 263 -4.09 -19.07 0.62
C ILE A 263 -3.82 -17.59 0.91
N GLY A 264 -3.14 -17.30 2.00
CA GLY A 264 -2.76 -15.95 2.38
C GLY A 264 -1.80 -15.94 3.55
N GLY A 265 -1.29 -14.77 3.85
CA GLY A 265 -0.46 -14.55 5.02
C GLY A 265 0.02 -13.11 5.12
N GLY A 266 0.58 -12.80 6.27
CA GLY A 266 1.12 -11.47 6.53
C GLY A 266 2.20 -11.51 7.61
N ILE A 267 3.09 -10.56 7.51
CA ILE A 267 4.20 -10.39 8.44
C ILE A 267 4.26 -8.92 8.82
N VAL A 268 4.38 -8.66 10.10
CA VAL A 268 4.70 -7.32 10.60
C VAL A 268 5.91 -7.40 11.48
N GLY A 269 6.93 -6.60 11.16
CA GLY A 269 8.21 -6.60 11.88
C GLY A 269 9.36 -6.14 10.99
N THR A 270 10.58 -6.21 11.50
CA THR A 270 11.78 -5.84 10.75
C THR A 270 11.99 -6.80 9.58
N HIS A 271 12.20 -6.26 8.36
CA HIS A 271 12.39 -7.01 7.13
C HIS A 271 11.19 -7.90 6.72
N ALA A 272 9.97 -7.51 7.10
CA ALA A 272 8.77 -8.22 6.70
C ALA A 272 8.64 -8.31 5.16
N GLY A 273 9.10 -7.27 4.44
CA GLY A 273 9.12 -7.22 2.98
C GLY A 273 10.01 -8.29 2.34
N ASP A 274 11.15 -8.63 2.96
CA ASP A 274 12.01 -9.72 2.50
C ASP A 274 11.40 -11.08 2.84
N LEU A 275 10.86 -11.21 4.04
CA LEU A 275 10.32 -12.47 4.57
C LEU A 275 9.02 -12.91 3.89
N ILE A 276 8.20 -12.00 3.38
CA ILE A 276 6.92 -12.34 2.74
C ILE A 276 7.10 -13.21 1.49
N SER A 277 8.27 -13.19 0.89
CA SER A 277 8.60 -13.97 -0.31
C SER A 277 8.43 -15.48 -0.10
N GLU A 278 8.66 -15.99 1.09
CA GLU A 278 8.42 -17.39 1.43
C GLU A 278 6.92 -17.73 1.41
N VAL A 279 6.08 -16.86 1.93
CA VAL A 279 4.62 -17.00 1.86
C VAL A 279 4.13 -16.94 0.42
N CYS A 280 4.70 -16.03 -0.38
CA CYS A 280 4.38 -15.93 -1.82
C CYS A 280 4.72 -17.22 -2.56
N LEU A 281 5.89 -17.78 -2.31
CA LEU A 281 6.33 -19.04 -2.91
C LEU A 281 5.41 -20.21 -2.49
N ALA A 282 5.04 -20.28 -1.22
CA ALA A 282 4.13 -21.29 -0.71
C ALA A 282 2.76 -21.25 -1.42
N ILE A 283 2.18 -20.05 -1.60
CA ILE A 283 0.92 -19.88 -2.33
C ILE A 283 1.07 -20.28 -3.80
N GLU A 284 2.14 -19.83 -4.46
CA GLU A 284 2.38 -20.11 -5.87
C GLU A 284 2.56 -21.60 -6.15
N MET A 285 3.34 -22.29 -5.30
CA MET A 285 3.60 -23.73 -5.39
C MET A 285 2.44 -24.58 -4.88
N GLY A 286 1.44 -23.98 -4.21
CA GLY A 286 0.32 -24.71 -3.62
C GLY A 286 0.71 -25.56 -2.41
N ALA A 287 1.74 -25.12 -1.68
CA ALA A 287 2.19 -25.74 -0.44
C ALA A 287 1.11 -25.66 0.65
N ASP A 288 1.12 -26.62 1.56
CA ASP A 288 0.23 -26.63 2.70
C ASP A 288 0.94 -26.16 3.99
N ALA A 289 0.18 -26.08 5.07
CA ALA A 289 0.69 -25.61 6.36
C ALA A 289 1.77 -26.56 6.95
N VAL A 290 1.74 -27.85 6.57
CA VAL A 290 2.73 -28.85 7.02
C VAL A 290 4.05 -28.64 6.28
N ASP A 291 4.00 -28.32 4.98
CA ASP A 291 5.19 -28.05 4.18
C ASP A 291 5.98 -26.88 4.75
N ILE A 292 5.28 -25.76 5.08
CA ILE A 292 5.89 -24.60 5.74
C ILE A 292 6.49 -25.00 7.10
N GLY A 293 5.73 -25.74 7.92
CA GLY A 293 6.18 -26.15 9.26
C GLY A 293 7.37 -27.11 9.27
N LYS A 294 7.65 -27.79 8.16
CA LYS A 294 8.80 -28.69 7.98
C LYS A 294 10.00 -28.06 7.30
N THR A 295 9.83 -26.87 6.74
CA THR A 295 10.95 -26.13 6.14
C THR A 295 11.91 -25.67 7.24
N ILE A 296 13.19 -25.99 7.09
CA ILE A 296 14.25 -25.69 8.05
C ILE A 296 15.18 -24.63 7.45
#